data_522a19bc6ce8a905ced064cfac53299d
#
_entry.id   522a19bc6ce8a905ced064cfac53299d
#
_cell.length_a   1.000
_cell.length_b   1.000
_cell.length_c   1.000
_cell.angle_alpha   90.00
_cell.angle_beta   90.00
_cell.angle_gamma   90.00
#
_symmetry.space_group_name_H-M   'P 1'
#
loop_
_entity.id
_entity.type
_entity.pdbx_description
1 polymer ?
#
loop_
_entity_poly.entity_id
_entity_poly.type
_entity_poly.pdbx_seq_one_letter_code
_entity_poly.pdbx_strand_id
1 'polypeptide(L)'
;MPQACAPPAQAMIAAELMFGRKIGDRIGVSDAAFAAFVAREITPRFPDGLTVIDAKGQWRDSSRGVIVREPSKLVLITFADDARRRADIAAIVDAYKQTFSQQSVMTSLRPSCVTF
;
A
#
# COMPACT_ATOMS: atom_id res chain seq x y z
N MET A 1 -14.59 15.08 12.68
CA MET A 1 -14.29 16.41 12.12
C MET A 1 -13.01 16.33 11.30
N PRO A 2 -13.00 16.86 10.07
CA PRO A 2 -11.74 16.97 9.35
C PRO A 2 -10.78 17.88 10.07
N GLN A 3 -9.51 17.54 10.02
CA GLN A 3 -8.47 18.34 10.61
C GLN A 3 -8.23 19.60 9.79
N ALA A 4 -8.24 20.76 10.44
CA ALA A 4 -7.88 22.00 9.78
C ALA A 4 -6.36 22.12 9.68
N CYS A 5 -5.87 22.49 8.50
CA CYS A 5 -4.45 22.68 8.27
C CYS A 5 -4.13 24.16 8.14
N ALA A 6 -3.09 24.61 8.86
CA ALA A 6 -2.62 25.98 8.75
C ALA A 6 -1.87 26.19 7.43
N PRO A 7 -2.21 27.21 6.62
CA PRO A 7 -1.46 27.49 5.41
C PRO A 7 0.04 27.70 5.70
N PRO A 8 0.96 27.26 4.80
CA PRO A 8 0.71 26.73 3.46
C PRO A 8 0.38 25.22 3.42
N ALA A 9 0.18 24.56 4.55
CA ALA A 9 -0.15 23.15 4.57
C ALA A 9 -1.54 22.89 3.99
N GLN A 10 -1.68 21.77 3.30
CA GLN A 10 -2.93 21.32 2.69
C GLN A 10 -3.44 20.08 3.41
N ALA A 11 -4.76 19.98 3.58
CA ALA A 11 -5.38 18.78 4.11
C ALA A 11 -5.39 17.70 3.03
N MET A 12 -4.74 16.57 3.30
CA MET A 12 -4.62 15.44 2.38
C MET A 12 -4.83 14.12 3.13
N ILE A 13 -4.85 13.03 2.40
CA ILE A 13 -4.85 11.68 2.96
C ILE A 13 -3.47 11.07 2.74
N ALA A 14 -2.90 10.53 3.80
CA ALA A 14 -1.69 9.71 3.74
C ALA A 14 -2.11 8.24 3.77
N ALA A 15 -1.79 7.52 2.70
CA ALA A 15 -2.07 6.09 2.58
C ALA A 15 -0.79 5.29 2.78
N GLU A 16 -0.89 4.22 3.57
CA GLU A 16 0.15 3.22 3.73
C GLU A 16 -0.41 1.88 3.30
N LEU A 17 0.23 1.24 2.29
CA LEU A 17 -0.19 -0.07 1.80
C LEU A 17 0.95 -1.04 2.04
N MET A 18 0.67 -2.12 2.75
CA MET A 18 1.66 -3.14 3.06
C MET A 18 1.39 -4.38 2.20
N PHE A 19 2.29 -4.65 1.27
CA PHE A 19 2.17 -5.75 0.32
C PHE A 19 3.08 -6.90 0.74
N GLY A 20 2.49 -8.03 1.13
CA GLY A 20 3.25 -9.26 1.35
C GLY A 20 3.74 -9.85 0.04
N ARG A 21 4.86 -10.55 0.07
CA ARG A 21 5.50 -11.08 -1.15
C ARG A 21 5.52 -12.60 -1.20
N LYS A 22 5.01 -13.27 -0.19
CA LYS A 22 4.92 -14.74 -0.22
C LYS A 22 3.67 -15.22 -0.94
N ILE A 23 3.85 -16.27 -1.72
CA ILE A 23 2.77 -17.07 -2.26
C ILE A 23 3.00 -18.47 -1.71
N GLY A 24 2.14 -18.90 -0.78
CA GLY A 24 2.41 -20.08 0.03
C GLY A 24 3.65 -19.87 0.91
N ASP A 25 4.58 -20.81 0.88
CA ASP A 25 5.81 -20.74 1.67
C ASP A 25 7.00 -20.13 0.91
N ARG A 26 6.74 -19.59 -0.27
CA ARG A 26 7.79 -19.10 -1.17
C ARG A 26 7.65 -17.61 -1.39
N ILE A 27 8.77 -16.94 -1.67
CA ILE A 27 8.73 -15.58 -2.16
C ILE A 27 8.29 -15.64 -3.62
N GLY A 28 6.98 -15.43 -3.85
CA GLY A 28 6.38 -15.52 -5.17
C GLY A 28 6.32 -14.19 -5.92
N VAL A 29 6.58 -13.07 -5.23
CA VAL A 29 6.59 -11.73 -5.82
C VAL A 29 8.03 -11.22 -5.78
N SER A 30 8.72 -11.28 -6.92
CA SER A 30 10.08 -10.77 -7.04
C SER A 30 10.08 -9.22 -7.04
N ASP A 31 11.26 -8.63 -6.87
CA ASP A 31 11.40 -7.17 -6.99
C ASP A 31 10.96 -6.69 -8.38
N ALA A 32 11.33 -7.43 -9.43
CA ALA A 32 10.94 -7.08 -10.79
C ALA A 32 9.43 -7.18 -11.01
N ALA A 33 8.80 -8.22 -10.47
CA ALA A 33 7.34 -8.39 -10.56
C ALA A 33 6.61 -7.27 -9.83
N PHE A 34 7.11 -6.88 -8.65
CA PHE A 34 6.51 -5.77 -7.90
C PHE A 34 6.69 -4.44 -8.63
N ALA A 35 7.87 -4.18 -9.18
CA ALA A 35 8.12 -2.97 -9.97
C ALA A 35 7.18 -2.89 -11.18
N ALA A 36 6.96 -4.01 -11.87
CA ALA A 36 6.00 -4.07 -12.97
C ALA A 36 4.57 -3.81 -12.51
N PHE A 37 4.19 -4.32 -11.35
CA PHE A 37 2.89 -4.05 -10.75
C PHE A 37 2.71 -2.56 -10.46
N VAL A 38 3.72 -1.92 -9.85
CA VAL A 38 3.69 -0.48 -9.57
C VAL A 38 3.47 0.30 -10.87
N ALA A 39 4.24 -0.02 -11.91
CA ALA A 39 4.16 0.68 -13.19
C ALA A 39 2.79 0.52 -13.87
N ARG A 40 2.17 -0.65 -13.73
CA ARG A 40 0.90 -0.96 -14.38
C ARG A 40 -0.30 -0.48 -13.59
N GLU A 41 -0.29 -0.65 -12.26
CA GLU A 41 -1.48 -0.47 -11.43
C GLU A 41 -1.45 0.76 -10.53
N ILE A 42 -0.29 1.17 -10.07
CA ILE A 42 -0.20 2.27 -9.10
C ILE A 42 0.13 3.60 -9.79
N THR A 43 1.20 3.64 -10.55
CA THR A 43 1.65 4.87 -11.21
C THR A 43 0.56 5.54 -12.06
N PRO A 44 -0.22 4.81 -12.88
CA PRO A 44 -1.26 5.47 -13.67
C PRO A 44 -2.36 6.12 -12.83
N ARG A 45 -2.63 5.58 -11.64
CA ARG A 45 -3.64 6.12 -10.72
C ARG A 45 -3.12 7.25 -9.86
N PHE A 46 -1.83 7.22 -9.53
CA PHE A 46 -1.18 8.21 -8.66
C PHE A 46 0.11 8.74 -9.30
N PRO A 47 -0.02 9.42 -10.46
CA PRO A 47 1.17 9.88 -11.20
C PRO A 47 1.95 10.99 -10.52
N ASP A 48 1.34 11.67 -9.53
CA ASP A 48 1.98 12.78 -8.84
C ASP A 48 3.00 12.34 -7.79
N GLY A 49 3.01 11.06 -7.46
CA GLY A 49 4.06 10.53 -6.61
C GLY A 49 3.62 9.39 -5.72
N LEU A 50 4.58 8.53 -5.47
CA LEU A 50 4.48 7.43 -4.51
C LEU A 50 5.89 7.06 -4.05
N THR A 51 5.99 6.40 -2.92
CA THR A 51 7.28 5.92 -2.40
C THR A 51 7.16 4.44 -2.10
N VAL A 52 8.13 3.66 -2.55
CA VAL A 52 8.22 2.22 -2.28
C VAL A 52 9.38 1.97 -1.35
N ILE A 53 9.11 1.24 -0.27
CA ILE A 53 10.11 0.91 0.74
C ILE A 53 10.14 -0.60 0.92
N ASP A 54 11.33 -1.20 0.89
CA ASP A 54 11.50 -2.59 1.27
C ASP A 54 11.33 -2.72 2.77
N ALA A 55 10.55 -3.71 3.20
CA ALA A 55 10.24 -3.92 4.60
C ALA A 55 10.31 -5.40 4.96
N LYS A 56 10.40 -5.66 6.25
CA LYS A 56 10.38 -7.02 6.80
C LYS A 56 9.13 -7.14 7.66
N GLY A 57 8.20 -7.98 7.22
CA GLY A 57 6.97 -8.23 7.93
C GLY A 57 7.03 -9.50 8.76
N GLN A 58 6.23 -9.55 9.80
CA GLN A 58 5.97 -10.79 10.50
C GLN A 58 4.58 -10.77 11.08
N TRP A 59 4.00 -11.95 11.19
CA TRP A 59 2.69 -12.12 11.78
C TRP A 59 2.59 -13.49 12.41
N ARG A 60 1.65 -13.63 13.33
CA ARG A 60 1.42 -14.89 14.00
C ARG A 60 0.37 -15.69 13.25
N ASP A 61 0.77 -16.89 12.83
CA ASP A 61 -0.17 -17.88 12.29
C ASP A 61 -0.70 -18.68 13.47
N SER A 62 -1.88 -18.34 13.95
CA SER A 62 -2.45 -18.98 15.13
C SER A 62 -2.88 -20.43 14.86
N SER A 63 -3.18 -20.79 13.62
CA SER A 63 -3.55 -22.15 13.27
C SER A 63 -2.37 -23.12 13.35
N ARG A 64 -1.14 -22.65 13.11
CA ARG A 64 0.09 -23.45 13.19
C ARG A 64 0.91 -23.12 14.43
N GLY A 65 0.55 -22.07 15.17
CA GLY A 65 1.27 -21.65 16.36
C GLY A 65 2.67 -21.12 16.09
N VAL A 66 2.93 -20.56 14.94
CA VAL A 66 4.25 -20.10 14.53
C VAL A 66 4.22 -18.63 14.09
N ILE A 67 5.39 -17.99 14.18
CA ILE A 67 5.60 -16.66 13.63
C ILE A 67 6.08 -16.83 12.19
N VAL A 68 5.35 -16.23 11.27
CA VAL A 68 5.70 -16.16 9.86
C VAL A 68 6.44 -14.85 9.59
N ARG A 69 7.63 -14.95 9.03
CA ARG A 69 8.42 -13.79 8.62
C ARG A 69 8.47 -13.75 7.11
N GLU A 70 8.21 -12.59 6.54
CA GLU A 70 8.23 -12.43 5.10
C GLU A 70 8.73 -11.05 4.69
N PRO A 71 9.44 -10.96 3.55
CA PRO A 71 9.71 -9.66 2.96
C PRO A 71 8.39 -9.04 2.51
N SER A 72 8.34 -7.72 2.56
CA SER A 72 7.15 -6.98 2.14
C SER A 72 7.58 -5.69 1.45
N LYS A 73 6.62 -5.06 0.77
CA LYS A 73 6.78 -3.74 0.18
C LYS A 73 5.81 -2.80 0.85
N LEU A 74 6.32 -1.70 1.36
CA LEU A 74 5.49 -0.62 1.91
C LEU A 74 5.40 0.47 0.86
N VAL A 75 4.20 0.84 0.47
CA VAL A 75 3.95 1.93 -0.47
C VAL A 75 3.27 3.07 0.25
N LEU A 76 3.85 4.26 0.13
CA LEU A 76 3.31 5.49 0.71
C LEU A 76 2.78 6.35 -0.42
N ILE A 77 1.54 6.80 -0.30
CA ILE A 77 0.90 7.67 -1.27
C ILE A 77 0.14 8.76 -0.51
N THR A 78 0.35 10.01 -0.90
CA THR A 78 -0.38 11.14 -0.33
C THR A 78 -1.23 11.75 -1.42
N PHE A 79 -2.52 11.98 -1.15
CA PHE A 79 -3.45 12.44 -2.16
C PHE A 79 -4.55 13.29 -1.56
N ALA A 80 -5.18 14.12 -2.41
CA ALA A 80 -6.36 14.89 -2.02
C ALA A 80 -7.51 13.94 -1.69
N ASP A 81 -8.21 14.20 -0.57
CA ASP A 81 -9.30 13.31 -0.12
C ASP A 81 -10.53 13.48 -1.02
N ASP A 82 -10.71 12.56 -1.93
CA ASP A 82 -11.93 12.47 -2.72
C ASP A 82 -12.31 10.99 -2.96
N ALA A 83 -13.56 10.78 -3.35
CA ALA A 83 -14.11 9.43 -3.51
C ALA A 83 -13.38 8.65 -4.62
N ARG A 84 -12.94 9.31 -5.68
CA ARG A 84 -12.24 8.67 -6.79
C ARG A 84 -10.87 8.14 -6.34
N ARG A 85 -10.12 8.94 -5.58
CA ARG A 85 -8.80 8.55 -5.08
C ARG A 85 -8.89 7.39 -4.11
N ARG A 86 -9.91 7.41 -3.26
CA ARG A 86 -10.16 6.27 -2.34
C ARG A 86 -10.52 5.00 -3.11
N ALA A 87 -11.31 5.13 -4.18
CA ALA A 87 -11.63 4.01 -5.06
C ALA A 87 -10.39 3.49 -5.79
N ASP A 88 -9.48 4.38 -6.19
CA ASP A 88 -8.21 3.99 -6.80
C ASP A 88 -7.35 3.15 -5.84
N ILE A 89 -7.31 3.51 -4.57
CA ILE A 89 -6.62 2.68 -3.55
C ILE A 89 -7.24 1.28 -3.48
N ALA A 90 -8.56 1.19 -3.43
CA ALA A 90 -9.25 -0.09 -3.40
C ALA A 90 -8.96 -0.93 -4.65
N ALA A 91 -8.91 -0.30 -5.82
CA ALA A 91 -8.61 -0.97 -7.08
C ALA A 91 -7.19 -1.55 -7.09
N ILE A 92 -6.22 -0.82 -6.55
CA ILE A 92 -4.84 -1.30 -6.41
C ILE A 92 -4.78 -2.54 -5.52
N VAL A 93 -5.46 -2.51 -4.38
CA VAL A 93 -5.52 -3.63 -3.45
C VAL A 93 -6.12 -4.87 -4.14
N ASP A 94 -7.25 -4.70 -4.82
CA ASP A 94 -7.91 -5.81 -5.52
C ASP A 94 -7.02 -6.38 -6.62
N ALA A 95 -6.36 -5.53 -7.40
CA ALA A 95 -5.45 -5.97 -8.46
C ALA A 95 -4.29 -6.80 -7.91
N TYR A 96 -3.72 -6.39 -6.78
CA TYR A 96 -2.62 -7.12 -6.15
C TYR A 96 -3.08 -8.50 -5.65
N LYS A 97 -4.23 -8.53 -4.99
CA LYS A 97 -4.80 -9.78 -4.48
C LYS A 97 -5.04 -10.79 -5.61
N GLN A 98 -5.56 -10.32 -6.74
CA GLN A 98 -5.83 -11.17 -7.89
C GLN A 98 -4.55 -11.59 -8.61
N THR A 99 -3.63 -10.66 -8.84
CA THR A 99 -2.40 -10.93 -9.60
C THR A 99 -1.48 -11.90 -8.86
N PHE A 100 -1.38 -11.78 -7.54
CA PHE A 100 -0.40 -12.52 -6.74
C PHE A 100 -1.02 -13.46 -5.73
N SER A 101 -2.30 -13.79 -5.88
CA SER A 101 -3.01 -14.75 -5.02
C SER A 101 -2.88 -14.41 -3.53
N GLN A 102 -3.08 -13.14 -3.20
CA GLN A 102 -3.02 -12.66 -1.82
C GLN A 102 -4.41 -12.56 -1.22
N GLN A 103 -4.54 -12.88 0.06
CA GLN A 103 -5.82 -12.78 0.77
C GLN A 103 -6.13 -11.35 1.18
N SER A 104 -5.11 -10.58 1.51
CA SER A 104 -5.30 -9.21 1.99
C SER A 104 -4.09 -8.35 1.71
N VAL A 105 -4.31 -7.04 1.69
CA VAL A 105 -3.27 -6.02 1.72
C VAL A 105 -3.64 -5.07 2.85
N MET A 106 -2.79 -4.95 3.86
CA MET A 106 -3.04 -4.01 4.94
C MET A 106 -2.99 -2.59 4.40
N THR A 107 -4.08 -1.86 4.59
CA THR A 107 -4.22 -0.50 4.08
C THR A 107 -4.62 0.42 5.22
N SER A 108 -3.83 1.47 5.43
CA SER A 108 -4.10 2.47 6.44
C SER A 108 -4.24 3.83 5.77
N LEU A 109 -5.34 4.51 6.05
CA LEU A 109 -5.61 5.85 5.53
C LEU A 109 -5.79 6.79 6.70
N ARG A 110 -5.13 7.95 6.65
CA ARG A 110 -5.28 8.95 7.72
C ARG A 110 -5.21 10.37 7.17
N PRO A 111 -5.95 11.30 7.76
CA PRO A 111 -5.80 12.72 7.44
C PRO A 111 -4.40 13.21 7.81
N SER A 112 -3.85 14.07 6.96
CA SER A 112 -2.53 14.64 7.18
C SER A 112 -2.48 16.08 6.66
N CYS A 113 -1.74 16.93 7.33
CA CYS A 113 -1.43 18.27 6.83
C CYS A 113 -0.09 18.21 6.11
N VAL A 114 -0.08 18.55 4.83
CA VAL A 114 1.07 18.33 3.95
C VAL A 114 1.53 19.64 3.34
N THR A 115 2.82 19.86 3.33
CA THR A 115 3.48 20.98 2.67
C THR A 115 4.51 20.45 1.68
N PHE A 116 4.58 21.06 0.52
CA PHE A 116 5.56 20.70 -0.51
C PHE A 116 6.62 21.76 -0.65
#